data_fda2882aadec83c5a933d88faee71e21
#
_entry.id   fda2882aadec83c5a933d88faee71e21
#
_cell.length_a   1.000
_cell.length_b   1.000
_cell.length_c   1.000
_cell.angle_alpha   90.00
_cell.angle_beta   90.00
_cell.angle_gamma   90.00
#
_symmetry.space_group_name_H-M   'P 1'
#
loop_
_entity.id
_entity.type
_entity.pdbx_description
1 polymer ?
#
loop_
_entity_poly.entity_id
_entity_poly.type
_entity_poly.pdbx_seq_one_letter_code
_entity_poly.pdbx_strand_id
1 'polypeptide(L)'
;MKLAPFALLLSHVAGLAVRPKLAGTRSGPNLEPPQLVPATTPPGERDVVLKLYDISTPELCQAMSLLASKPAYWFPKLSVGVGRRTWSYDGEPEQTYDEIIENAAGGPPLRTWNCGATSLSDDEIDVIIGQMGASDYTPAEYDFFLRNCNHFCYDLSERLAPSGWSAEDAAFVDERVLHESEAILNKMPGFQQKMTRAVTFQVQKIIIKSWRKEWRRALAEYEEENAVPAGERVPVAPAE
;
A
#
# COMPACT_ATOMS: atom_id res chain seq x y z
N MET A 1 35.04 -4.54 -4.25
CA MET A 1 33.77 -3.82 -3.97
C MET A 1 33.34 -4.17 -2.55
N LYS A 2 33.23 -3.19 -1.65
CA LYS A 2 32.96 -3.45 -0.22
C LYS A 2 31.49 -3.76 -0.02
N LEU A 3 31.16 -5.01 0.35
CA LEU A 3 29.80 -5.49 0.68
C LEU A 3 29.30 -4.99 2.07
N ALA A 4 30.14 -4.28 2.81
CA ALA A 4 29.85 -3.79 4.15
C ALA A 4 28.59 -2.88 4.26
N PRO A 5 28.28 -1.97 3.31
CA PRO A 5 27.06 -1.17 3.38
C PRO A 5 25.77 -1.98 3.27
N PHE A 6 25.82 -3.11 2.55
CA PHE A 6 24.65 -3.98 2.35
C PHE A 6 24.29 -4.80 3.59
N ALA A 7 25.28 -5.28 4.33
CA ALA A 7 25.04 -6.00 5.58
C ALA A 7 24.43 -5.07 6.65
N LEU A 8 24.88 -3.80 6.68
CA LEU A 8 24.32 -2.76 7.55
C LEU A 8 22.86 -2.42 7.16
N LEU A 9 22.56 -2.36 5.86
CA LEU A 9 21.20 -2.13 5.36
C LEU A 9 20.27 -3.26 5.79
N LEU A 10 20.68 -4.52 5.63
CA LEU A 10 19.88 -5.68 6.05
C LEU A 10 19.65 -5.72 7.55
N SER A 11 20.63 -5.33 8.38
CA SER A 11 20.46 -5.26 9.84
C SER A 11 19.56 -4.11 10.28
N HIS A 12 19.57 -2.98 9.59
CA HIS A 12 18.67 -1.85 9.87
C HIS A 12 17.25 -2.13 9.41
N VAL A 13 17.06 -2.73 8.24
CA VAL A 13 15.75 -3.11 7.71
C VAL A 13 15.10 -4.22 8.54
N ALA A 14 15.88 -5.17 9.06
CA ALA A 14 15.37 -6.19 9.99
C ALA A 14 14.99 -5.61 11.38
N GLY A 15 15.53 -4.44 11.74
CA GLY A 15 15.16 -3.69 12.94
C GLY A 15 13.98 -2.71 12.74
N LEU A 16 13.45 -2.60 11.52
CA LEU A 16 12.25 -1.84 11.17
C LEU A 16 10.96 -2.58 11.58
N ALA A 17 10.94 -3.11 12.82
CA ALA A 17 9.67 -3.34 13.48
C ALA A 17 8.92 -2.00 13.49
N VAL A 18 7.68 -2.02 13.01
CA VAL A 18 6.78 -0.87 12.96
C VAL A 18 6.82 -0.15 14.32
N ARG A 19 7.63 0.90 14.40
CA ARG A 19 7.55 1.82 15.54
C ARG A 19 6.48 2.83 15.16
N PRO A 20 5.50 3.10 16.02
CA PRO A 20 4.55 4.18 15.79
C PRO A 20 5.35 5.45 15.50
N LYS A 21 5.05 6.08 14.39
CA LYS A 21 5.70 7.32 13.95
C LYS A 21 5.45 8.38 15.02
N LEU A 22 6.44 8.69 15.85
CA LEU A 22 6.40 9.91 16.65
C LEU A 22 6.25 11.06 15.69
N ALA A 23 5.27 11.93 15.94
CA ALA A 23 4.87 13.06 15.11
C ALA A 23 6.09 13.86 14.60
N GLY A 24 6.56 13.50 13.41
CA GLY A 24 7.65 14.17 12.70
C GLY A 24 7.07 14.94 11.51
N THR A 25 7.74 16.00 11.11
CA THR A 25 7.36 16.82 9.97
C THR A 25 7.23 15.97 8.71
N ARG A 26 6.02 15.97 8.12
CA ARG A 26 5.74 15.31 6.84
C ARG A 26 6.67 15.86 5.77
N SER A 27 7.43 14.98 5.12
CA SER A 27 8.36 15.33 4.04
C SER A 27 7.81 15.04 2.64
N GLY A 28 6.54 14.67 2.55
CA GLY A 28 5.87 14.38 1.28
C GLY A 28 5.68 15.61 0.40
N PRO A 29 5.33 15.44 -0.89
CA PRO A 29 4.98 16.54 -1.76
C PRO A 29 3.88 17.38 -1.12
N ASN A 30 3.93 18.69 -1.32
CA ASN A 30 2.92 19.62 -0.82
C ASN A 30 1.59 19.34 -1.56
N LEU A 31 0.81 18.40 -1.03
CA LEU A 31 -0.50 18.04 -1.56
C LEU A 31 -1.52 18.95 -0.89
N GLU A 32 -2.43 19.50 -1.68
CA GLU A 32 -3.57 20.22 -1.13
C GLU A 32 -4.36 19.29 -0.19
N PRO A 33 -4.95 19.83 0.89
CA PRO A 33 -5.77 19.04 1.79
C PRO A 33 -6.89 18.35 1.00
N PRO A 34 -7.24 17.10 1.36
CA PRO A 34 -8.24 16.32 0.64
C PRO A 34 -9.56 17.08 0.55
N GLN A 35 -9.98 17.39 -0.66
CA GLN A 35 -11.33 17.87 -0.91
C GLN A 35 -12.24 16.64 -0.97
N LEU A 36 -13.02 16.43 0.09
CA LEU A 36 -14.13 15.49 0.06
C LEU A 36 -15.16 16.04 -0.91
N VAL A 37 -15.16 15.53 -2.12
CA VAL A 37 -16.27 15.76 -3.05
C VAL A 37 -17.42 14.85 -2.57
N PRO A 38 -18.54 15.39 -2.09
CA PRO A 38 -19.67 14.56 -1.75
C PRO A 38 -20.24 13.94 -3.04
N ALA A 39 -19.94 12.66 -3.26
CA ALA A 39 -20.60 11.92 -4.31
C ALA A 39 -22.04 11.64 -3.89
N THR A 40 -23.00 11.95 -4.74
CA THR A 40 -24.36 11.51 -4.61
C THR A 40 -24.46 10.08 -5.15
N THR A 41 -24.12 9.11 -4.30
CA THR A 41 -24.21 7.69 -4.66
C THR A 41 -25.66 7.28 -4.75
N PRO A 42 -26.12 6.66 -5.85
CA PRO A 42 -27.48 6.16 -5.98
C PRO A 42 -27.83 5.17 -4.87
N PRO A 43 -29.10 5.08 -4.45
CA PRO A 43 -29.53 4.10 -3.46
C PRO A 43 -29.18 2.67 -3.89
N GLY A 44 -28.49 1.93 -3.04
CA GLY A 44 -28.05 0.55 -3.29
C GLY A 44 -26.63 0.44 -3.89
N GLU A 45 -26.02 1.54 -4.24
CA GLU A 45 -24.61 1.59 -4.64
C GLU A 45 -23.73 2.05 -3.48
N ARG A 46 -22.44 1.72 -3.54
CA ARG A 46 -21.43 2.11 -2.54
C ARG A 46 -20.25 2.78 -3.22
N ASP A 47 -19.77 3.86 -2.63
CA ASP A 47 -18.58 4.56 -3.14
C ASP A 47 -17.35 3.66 -3.08
N VAL A 48 -16.59 3.68 -4.16
CA VAL A 48 -15.23 3.14 -4.22
C VAL A 48 -14.26 4.28 -3.97
N VAL A 49 -13.50 4.17 -2.89
CA VAL A 49 -12.63 5.25 -2.41
C VAL A 49 -11.18 4.79 -2.42
N LEU A 50 -10.31 5.50 -3.12
CA LEU A 50 -8.87 5.30 -3.06
C LEU A 50 -8.25 6.32 -2.11
N LYS A 51 -7.37 5.87 -1.22
CA LYS A 51 -6.72 6.69 -0.20
C LYS A 51 -5.21 6.59 -0.33
N LEU A 52 -4.53 7.74 -0.28
CA LEU A 52 -3.09 7.86 -0.38
C LEU A 52 -2.50 8.23 0.98
N TYR A 53 -1.54 7.45 1.43
CA TYR A 53 -0.79 7.67 2.66
C TYR A 53 0.70 7.86 2.37
N ASP A 54 1.38 8.52 3.29
CA ASP A 54 2.85 8.55 3.33
C ASP A 54 3.35 7.64 4.44
N ILE A 55 3.97 6.53 4.06
CA ILE A 55 4.57 5.58 5.00
C ILE A 55 6.08 5.80 5.18
N SER A 56 6.59 6.97 4.80
CA SER A 56 8.01 7.30 4.93
C SER A 56 8.46 7.25 6.39
N THR A 57 9.57 6.58 6.63
CA THR A 57 10.36 6.74 7.85
C THR A 57 11.77 7.22 7.48
N PRO A 58 12.50 7.87 8.40
CA PRO A 58 13.87 8.29 8.13
C PRO A 58 14.75 7.13 7.66
N GLU A 59 14.59 5.95 8.26
CA GLU A 59 15.34 4.74 7.94
C GLU A 59 15.00 4.22 6.55
N LEU A 60 13.71 4.18 6.20
CA LEU A 60 13.25 3.78 4.87
C LEU A 60 13.77 4.74 3.81
N CYS A 61 13.65 6.04 4.04
CA CYS A 61 14.18 7.07 3.15
C CYS A 61 15.70 6.95 2.97
N GLN A 62 16.44 6.73 4.06
CA GLN A 62 17.88 6.52 4.01
C GLN A 62 18.25 5.25 3.23
N ALA A 63 17.58 4.13 3.50
CA ALA A 63 17.81 2.86 2.83
C ALA A 63 17.59 2.98 1.33
N MET A 64 16.48 3.57 0.92
CA MET A 64 16.14 3.75 -0.49
C MET A 64 17.03 4.78 -1.18
N SER A 65 17.44 5.83 -0.48
CA SER A 65 18.42 6.79 -1.01
C SER A 65 19.75 6.15 -1.33
N LEU A 66 20.22 5.23 -0.47
CA LEU A 66 21.44 4.46 -0.71
C LEU A 66 21.29 3.51 -1.91
N LEU A 67 20.15 2.82 -2.02
CA LEU A 67 19.88 1.91 -3.14
C LEU A 67 19.78 2.65 -4.47
N ALA A 68 19.05 3.76 -4.48
CA ALA A 68 18.82 4.55 -5.68
C ALA A 68 20.00 5.47 -6.05
N SER A 69 20.99 5.63 -5.16
CA SER A 69 22.04 6.66 -5.27
C SER A 69 21.44 8.08 -5.46
N LYS A 70 20.25 8.31 -4.93
CA LYS A 70 19.50 9.57 -4.98
C LYS A 70 18.68 9.72 -3.71
N PRO A 71 18.43 10.96 -3.26
CA PRO A 71 17.56 11.19 -2.13
C PRO A 71 16.15 10.65 -2.38
N ALA A 72 15.67 9.79 -1.49
CA ALA A 72 14.28 9.34 -1.42
C ALA A 72 13.64 9.99 -0.19
N TYR A 73 12.54 10.71 -0.40
CA TYR A 73 11.91 11.51 0.65
C TYR A 73 10.46 11.10 0.92
N TRP A 74 9.88 10.26 0.08
CA TRP A 74 8.47 9.95 0.09
C TRP A 74 8.21 8.52 -0.36
N PHE A 75 7.31 7.84 0.39
CA PHE A 75 6.87 6.48 0.07
C PHE A 75 5.35 6.44 0.09
N PRO A 76 4.71 6.51 -1.10
CA PRO A 76 3.27 6.42 -1.20
C PRO A 76 2.79 5.00 -0.88
N LYS A 77 1.69 4.91 -0.14
CA LYS A 77 0.91 3.69 0.04
C LYS A 77 -0.55 4.00 -0.28
N LEU A 78 -1.12 3.23 -1.19
CA LEU A 78 -2.55 3.27 -1.49
C LEU A 78 -3.30 2.22 -0.67
N SER A 79 -4.54 2.52 -0.36
CA SER A 79 -5.58 1.57 0.02
C SER A 79 -6.86 1.88 -0.76
N VAL A 80 -7.70 0.85 -0.95
CA VAL A 80 -9.01 1.01 -1.61
C VAL A 80 -10.10 0.54 -0.68
N GLY A 81 -11.15 1.36 -0.52
CA GLY A 81 -12.28 1.11 0.37
C GLY A 81 -13.61 1.06 -0.35
N VAL A 82 -14.53 0.21 0.13
CA VAL A 82 -15.95 0.18 -0.23
C VAL A 82 -16.76 0.03 1.04
N GLY A 83 -17.54 1.05 1.38
CA GLY A 83 -18.24 1.09 2.65
C GLY A 83 -17.27 1.07 3.84
N ARG A 84 -17.37 0.03 4.69
CA ARG A 84 -16.49 -0.15 5.86
C ARG A 84 -15.27 -1.05 5.58
N ARG A 85 -15.22 -1.66 4.41
CA ARG A 85 -14.16 -2.60 4.04
C ARG A 85 -13.07 -1.87 3.29
N THR A 86 -11.83 -2.10 3.66
CA THR A 86 -10.64 -1.53 3.02
C THR A 86 -9.66 -2.65 2.70
N TRP A 87 -9.00 -2.54 1.56
CA TRP A 87 -8.01 -3.52 1.11
C TRP A 87 -6.68 -2.88 0.78
N SER A 88 -5.64 -3.64 1.01
CA SER A 88 -4.28 -3.38 0.56
C SER A 88 -3.62 -4.66 0.04
N TYR A 89 -2.38 -4.56 -0.41
CA TYR A 89 -1.63 -5.70 -0.91
C TYR A 89 -0.18 -5.63 -0.41
N ASP A 90 0.20 -6.63 0.36
CA ASP A 90 1.55 -6.81 0.85
C ASP A 90 2.03 -8.24 0.54
N GLY A 91 2.04 -8.58 -0.79
CA GLY A 91 2.34 -9.89 -1.35
C GLY A 91 1.13 -10.82 -1.43
N GLU A 92 0.04 -10.53 -0.77
CA GLU A 92 -1.31 -11.08 -0.91
C GLU A 92 -2.32 -9.96 -0.70
N PRO A 93 -3.48 -10.00 -1.38
CA PRO A 93 -4.57 -9.09 -1.05
C PRO A 93 -5.03 -9.27 0.40
N GLU A 94 -5.09 -8.21 1.15
CA GLU A 94 -5.49 -8.24 2.56
C GLU A 94 -6.59 -7.21 2.81
N GLN A 95 -7.68 -7.65 3.44
CA GLN A 95 -8.69 -6.76 3.98
C GLN A 95 -8.22 -6.19 5.32
N THR A 96 -8.64 -4.97 5.64
CA THR A 96 -8.28 -4.27 6.87
C THR A 96 -9.28 -3.17 7.19
N TYR A 97 -8.99 -2.39 8.23
CA TYR A 97 -9.70 -1.17 8.59
C TYR A 97 -8.82 0.05 8.32
N ASP A 98 -9.46 1.16 7.99
CA ASP A 98 -8.75 2.43 7.71
C ASP A 98 -7.88 2.87 8.88
N GLU A 99 -8.39 2.75 10.10
CA GLU A 99 -7.71 3.16 11.32
C GLU A 99 -6.38 2.42 11.52
N ILE A 100 -6.29 1.17 11.08
CA ILE A 100 -5.04 0.40 11.15
C ILE A 100 -4.02 0.97 10.17
N ILE A 101 -4.46 1.31 8.95
CA ILE A 101 -3.57 1.94 7.96
C ILE A 101 -3.14 3.32 8.43
N GLU A 102 -4.07 4.11 8.96
CA GLU A 102 -3.80 5.46 9.48
C GLU A 102 -2.80 5.42 10.64
N ASN A 103 -2.96 4.48 11.56
CA ASN A 103 -2.00 4.28 12.65
C ASN A 103 -0.62 3.89 12.13
N ALA A 104 -0.54 2.98 11.16
CA ALA A 104 0.73 2.58 10.54
C ALA A 104 1.39 3.72 9.75
N ALA A 105 0.60 4.56 9.08
CA ALA A 105 1.07 5.73 8.34
C ALA A 105 1.39 6.94 9.25
N GLY A 106 0.95 6.91 10.51
CA GLY A 106 1.11 8.00 11.47
C GLY A 106 0.15 9.17 11.22
N GLY A 107 -1.01 8.92 10.65
CA GLY A 107 -2.08 9.91 10.46
C GLY A 107 -3.02 9.62 9.31
N PRO A 108 -4.03 10.48 9.10
CA PRO A 108 -5.03 10.32 8.06
C PRO A 108 -4.40 10.33 6.65
N PRO A 109 -5.16 9.90 5.62
CA PRO A 109 -4.67 9.93 4.25
C PRO A 109 -4.28 11.34 3.82
N LEU A 110 -3.22 11.45 3.01
CA LEU A 110 -2.80 12.71 2.40
C LEU A 110 -3.79 13.19 1.34
N ARG A 111 -4.41 12.24 0.64
CA ARG A 111 -5.41 12.50 -0.39
C ARG A 111 -6.40 11.32 -0.45
N THR A 112 -7.64 11.65 -0.80
CA THR A 112 -8.72 10.68 -0.98
C THR A 112 -9.41 11.01 -2.29
N TRP A 113 -9.65 9.97 -3.11
CA TRP A 113 -10.40 10.08 -4.36
C TRP A 113 -11.66 9.22 -4.27
N ASN A 114 -12.76 9.75 -4.74
CA ASN A 114 -13.93 8.93 -5.07
C ASN A 114 -13.75 8.44 -6.51
N CYS A 115 -13.53 7.14 -6.65
CA CYS A 115 -13.30 6.49 -7.95
C CYS A 115 -14.61 6.12 -8.65
N GLY A 116 -15.76 6.52 -8.11
CA GLY A 116 -17.08 6.14 -8.58
C GLY A 116 -17.79 5.25 -7.59
N ALA A 117 -18.87 4.62 -8.03
CA ALA A 117 -19.69 3.75 -7.20
C ALA A 117 -19.79 2.34 -7.77
N THR A 118 -20.00 1.37 -6.89
CA THR A 118 -20.22 -0.03 -7.24
C THR A 118 -21.52 -0.55 -6.66
N SER A 119 -22.25 -1.34 -7.46
CA SER A 119 -23.41 -2.11 -7.04
C SER A 119 -23.09 -3.55 -6.65
N LEU A 120 -21.80 -3.94 -6.73
CA LEU A 120 -21.37 -5.30 -6.38
C LEU A 120 -21.63 -5.61 -4.90
N SER A 121 -22.10 -6.81 -4.63
CA SER A 121 -22.20 -7.35 -3.27
C SER A 121 -20.80 -7.62 -2.68
N ASP A 122 -20.73 -7.85 -1.37
CA ASP A 122 -19.46 -8.19 -0.72
C ASP A 122 -18.88 -9.51 -1.25
N ASP A 123 -19.72 -10.51 -1.52
CA ASP A 123 -19.29 -11.79 -2.10
C ASP A 123 -18.71 -11.63 -3.51
N GLU A 124 -19.30 -10.75 -4.34
CA GLU A 124 -18.77 -10.46 -5.67
C GLU A 124 -17.43 -9.72 -5.61
N ILE A 125 -17.28 -8.80 -4.67
CA ILE A 125 -16.00 -8.13 -4.41
C ILE A 125 -14.94 -9.14 -3.97
N ASP A 126 -15.28 -10.06 -3.06
CA ASP A 126 -14.35 -11.10 -2.60
C ASP A 126 -13.93 -12.04 -3.72
N VAL A 127 -14.83 -12.36 -4.65
CA VAL A 127 -14.50 -13.14 -5.86
C VAL A 127 -13.50 -12.39 -6.74
N ILE A 128 -13.69 -11.09 -6.97
CA ILE A 128 -12.75 -10.27 -7.77
C ILE A 128 -11.38 -10.24 -7.11
N ILE A 129 -11.32 -10.00 -5.81
CA ILE A 129 -10.06 -9.95 -5.05
C ILE A 129 -9.37 -11.32 -5.06
N GLY A 130 -10.12 -12.40 -4.86
CA GLY A 130 -9.60 -13.76 -4.93
C GLY A 130 -9.02 -14.10 -6.32
N GLN A 131 -9.66 -13.66 -7.39
CA GLN A 131 -9.15 -13.81 -8.75
C GLN A 131 -7.85 -13.02 -8.96
N MET A 132 -7.79 -11.77 -8.51
CA MET A 132 -6.57 -10.97 -8.56
C MET A 132 -5.43 -11.62 -7.79
N GLY A 133 -5.70 -12.12 -6.57
CA GLY A 133 -4.72 -12.82 -5.74
C GLY A 133 -4.24 -14.15 -6.33
N ALA A 134 -5.07 -14.83 -7.11
CA ALA A 134 -4.71 -16.09 -7.77
C ALA A 134 -3.99 -15.91 -9.12
N SER A 135 -3.98 -14.70 -9.69
CA SER A 135 -3.39 -14.42 -11.00
C SER A 135 -2.26 -13.39 -10.92
N ASP A 136 -2.63 -12.12 -10.93
CA ASP A 136 -1.69 -11.01 -11.12
C ASP A 136 -0.98 -10.57 -9.83
N TYR A 137 -1.59 -10.88 -8.67
CA TYR A 137 -1.16 -10.41 -7.36
C TYR A 137 -0.86 -11.57 -6.39
N THR A 138 -0.17 -12.60 -6.90
CA THR A 138 0.36 -13.69 -6.07
C THR A 138 1.60 -13.23 -5.29
N PRO A 139 1.99 -13.92 -4.21
CA PRO A 139 3.23 -13.62 -3.49
C PRO A 139 4.49 -13.70 -4.38
N ALA A 140 4.46 -14.54 -5.42
CA ALA A 140 5.57 -14.71 -6.36
C ALA A 140 5.71 -13.54 -7.34
N GLU A 141 4.59 -12.87 -7.64
CA GLU A 141 4.53 -11.75 -8.58
C GLU A 141 4.79 -10.39 -7.93
N TYR A 142 4.90 -10.35 -6.60
CA TYR A 142 5.18 -9.09 -5.90
C TYR A 142 6.54 -8.53 -6.32
N ASP A 143 6.55 -7.35 -6.91
CA ASP A 143 7.74 -6.56 -7.24
C ASP A 143 7.57 -5.14 -6.69
N PHE A 144 8.45 -4.75 -5.80
CA PHE A 144 8.41 -3.43 -5.13
C PHE A 144 8.34 -2.25 -6.11
N PHE A 145 8.87 -2.39 -7.32
CA PHE A 145 8.92 -1.32 -8.31
C PHE A 145 7.82 -1.40 -9.36
N LEU A 146 7.40 -2.62 -9.73
CA LEU A 146 6.57 -2.83 -10.92
C LEU A 146 5.19 -3.43 -10.62
N ARG A 147 5.03 -4.08 -9.43
CA ARG A 147 3.76 -4.73 -9.05
C ARG A 147 3.65 -4.80 -7.52
N ASN A 148 3.40 -3.65 -6.92
CA ASN A 148 3.33 -3.47 -5.48
C ASN A 148 1.90 -3.15 -5.00
N CYS A 149 1.76 -2.76 -3.73
CA CYS A 149 0.48 -2.41 -3.13
C CYS A 149 -0.27 -1.31 -3.88
N ASN A 150 0.44 -0.34 -4.45
CA ASN A 150 -0.18 0.77 -5.17
C ASN A 150 -0.81 0.30 -6.49
N HIS A 151 -0.11 -0.56 -7.24
CA HIS A 151 -0.66 -1.16 -8.47
C HIS A 151 -1.92 -1.98 -8.18
N PHE A 152 -1.88 -2.83 -7.12
CA PHE A 152 -3.05 -3.60 -6.72
C PHE A 152 -4.26 -2.70 -6.41
N CYS A 153 -4.05 -1.67 -5.58
CA CYS A 153 -5.15 -0.79 -5.18
C CYS A 153 -5.73 0.00 -6.36
N TYR A 154 -4.87 0.44 -7.28
CA TYR A 154 -5.31 1.09 -8.52
C TYR A 154 -6.14 0.14 -9.38
N ASP A 155 -5.61 -1.04 -9.70
CA ASP A 155 -6.30 -2.05 -10.52
C ASP A 155 -7.62 -2.53 -9.88
N LEU A 156 -7.65 -2.67 -8.55
CA LEU A 156 -8.87 -3.04 -7.85
C LEU A 156 -9.92 -1.92 -7.96
N SER A 157 -9.53 -0.65 -7.78
CA SER A 157 -10.44 0.47 -7.91
C SER A 157 -11.08 0.56 -9.31
N GLU A 158 -10.28 0.31 -10.36
CA GLU A 158 -10.76 0.23 -11.75
C GLU A 158 -11.74 -0.92 -11.98
N ARG A 159 -11.51 -2.08 -11.34
CA ARG A 159 -12.42 -3.23 -11.46
C ARG A 159 -13.73 -3.03 -10.71
N LEU A 160 -13.71 -2.33 -9.59
CA LEU A 160 -14.88 -2.07 -8.75
C LEU A 160 -15.75 -0.92 -9.28
N ALA A 161 -15.15 0.09 -9.89
CA ALA A 161 -15.82 1.26 -10.42
C ALA A 161 -15.21 1.67 -11.79
N PRO A 162 -15.46 0.89 -12.86
CA PRO A 162 -14.95 1.20 -14.18
C PRO A 162 -15.39 2.59 -14.63
N SER A 163 -14.46 3.40 -15.10
CA SER A 163 -14.72 4.77 -15.60
C SER A 163 -15.15 5.80 -14.55
N GLY A 164 -14.99 5.52 -13.26
CA GLY A 164 -15.29 6.47 -12.19
C GLY A 164 -14.21 7.55 -11.99
N TRP A 165 -13.02 7.35 -12.53
CA TRP A 165 -11.91 8.27 -12.39
C TRP A 165 -12.03 9.51 -13.29
N SER A 166 -11.67 10.67 -12.76
CA SER A 166 -11.33 11.79 -13.63
C SER A 166 -10.00 11.51 -14.34
N ALA A 167 -9.84 11.97 -15.58
CA ALA A 167 -8.58 11.80 -16.31
C ALA A 167 -7.37 12.42 -15.59
N GLU A 168 -7.59 13.52 -14.86
CA GLU A 168 -6.56 14.20 -14.08
C GLU A 168 -6.12 13.37 -12.87
N ASP A 169 -7.06 12.80 -12.12
CA ASP A 169 -6.76 11.98 -10.95
C ASP A 169 -6.09 10.66 -11.35
N ALA A 170 -6.57 10.01 -12.41
CA ALA A 170 -5.95 8.83 -12.97
C ALA A 170 -4.50 9.11 -13.39
N ALA A 171 -4.25 10.21 -14.11
CA ALA A 171 -2.90 10.62 -14.50
C ALA A 171 -2.01 10.92 -13.28
N PHE A 172 -2.55 11.58 -12.25
CA PHE A 172 -1.80 11.84 -11.02
C PHE A 172 -1.36 10.54 -10.34
N VAL A 173 -2.27 9.58 -10.17
CA VAL A 173 -1.95 8.31 -9.51
C VAL A 173 -0.94 7.53 -10.35
N ASP A 174 -1.15 7.46 -11.65
CA ASP A 174 -0.27 6.75 -12.58
C ASP A 174 1.16 7.33 -12.54
N GLU A 175 1.32 8.63 -12.76
CA GLU A 175 2.62 9.28 -12.86
C GLU A 175 3.35 9.42 -11.52
N ARG A 176 2.61 9.75 -10.45
CA ARG A 176 3.19 10.14 -9.16
C ARG A 176 3.23 9.04 -8.13
N VAL A 177 2.42 8.00 -8.29
CA VAL A 177 2.32 6.92 -7.30
C VAL A 177 2.82 5.60 -7.89
N LEU A 178 2.36 5.22 -9.08
CA LEU A 178 2.72 3.93 -9.68
C LEU A 178 4.09 3.98 -10.34
N HIS A 179 4.36 4.97 -11.20
CA HIS A 179 5.58 5.02 -12.01
C HIS A 179 6.80 5.64 -11.30
N GLU A 180 6.64 6.26 -10.14
CA GLU A 180 7.78 6.88 -9.46
C GLU A 180 8.85 5.86 -9.06
N SER A 181 8.46 4.72 -8.52
CA SER A 181 9.36 3.62 -8.16
C SER A 181 10.07 3.05 -9.39
N GLU A 182 9.33 2.84 -10.47
CA GLU A 182 9.88 2.37 -11.75
C GLU A 182 10.84 3.39 -12.37
N ALA A 183 10.49 4.67 -12.36
CA ALA A 183 11.34 5.74 -12.86
C ALA A 183 12.68 5.84 -12.11
N ILE A 184 12.69 5.56 -10.82
CA ILE A 184 13.91 5.46 -10.02
C ILE A 184 14.77 4.29 -10.52
N LEU A 185 14.17 3.12 -10.70
CA LEU A 185 14.86 1.92 -11.16
C LEU A 185 15.43 2.12 -12.57
N ASN A 186 14.66 2.67 -13.49
CA ASN A 186 15.05 2.86 -14.89
C ASN A 186 16.19 3.87 -15.09
N LYS A 187 16.41 4.78 -14.14
CA LYS A 187 17.54 5.72 -14.16
C LYS A 187 18.86 5.11 -13.70
N MET A 188 18.86 3.87 -13.16
CA MET A 188 20.07 3.19 -12.72
C MET A 188 20.78 2.49 -13.89
N PRO A 189 22.11 2.35 -13.89
CA PRO A 189 22.83 1.48 -14.80
C PRO A 189 22.32 0.03 -14.72
N GLY A 190 22.26 -0.70 -15.83
CA GLY A 190 21.64 -2.02 -15.91
C GLY A 190 22.19 -3.05 -14.90
N PHE A 191 23.48 -3.00 -14.57
CA PHE A 191 24.06 -3.83 -13.50
C PHE A 191 23.48 -3.45 -12.13
N GLN A 192 23.36 -2.16 -11.85
CA GLN A 192 22.80 -1.65 -10.59
C GLN A 192 21.32 -1.97 -10.47
N GLN A 193 20.54 -1.89 -11.58
CA GLN A 193 19.14 -2.32 -11.61
C GLN A 193 19.00 -3.79 -11.17
N LYS A 194 19.80 -4.70 -11.76
CA LYS A 194 19.77 -6.13 -11.43
C LYS A 194 20.11 -6.37 -9.96
N MET A 195 21.14 -5.71 -9.45
CA MET A 195 21.49 -5.81 -8.03
C MET A 195 20.40 -5.26 -7.12
N THR A 196 19.85 -4.09 -7.43
CA THR A 196 18.79 -3.46 -6.64
C THR A 196 17.56 -4.38 -6.59
N ARG A 197 17.11 -4.91 -7.71
CA ARG A 197 15.98 -5.87 -7.76
C ARG A 197 16.26 -7.13 -6.94
N ALA A 198 17.44 -7.72 -7.08
CA ALA A 198 17.80 -8.93 -6.33
C ALA A 198 17.80 -8.69 -4.81
N VAL A 199 18.37 -7.56 -4.37
CA VAL A 199 18.40 -7.18 -2.95
C VAL A 199 17.00 -6.84 -2.46
N THR A 200 16.26 -6.02 -3.20
CA THR A 200 14.90 -5.65 -2.83
C THR A 200 14.01 -6.89 -2.72
N PHE A 201 14.15 -7.86 -3.62
CA PHE A 201 13.41 -9.13 -3.56
C PHE A 201 13.70 -9.94 -2.28
N GLN A 202 14.92 -9.96 -1.79
CA GLN A 202 15.23 -10.64 -0.52
C GLN A 202 14.75 -9.84 0.69
N VAL A 203 14.92 -8.53 0.66
CA VAL A 203 14.49 -7.61 1.71
C VAL A 203 12.95 -7.61 1.84
N GLN A 204 12.24 -7.56 0.72
CA GLN A 204 10.76 -7.55 0.73
C GLN A 204 10.19 -8.82 1.37
N LYS A 205 10.78 -10.00 1.16
CA LYS A 205 10.32 -11.24 1.81
C LYS A 205 10.39 -11.16 3.34
N ILE A 206 11.46 -10.56 3.86
CA ILE A 206 11.63 -10.37 5.32
C ILE A 206 10.66 -9.32 5.83
N ILE A 207 10.57 -8.18 5.14
CA ILE A 207 9.68 -7.06 5.51
C ILE A 207 8.22 -7.51 5.46
N ILE A 208 7.79 -8.13 4.37
CA ILE A 208 6.41 -8.61 4.20
C ILE A 208 6.04 -9.58 5.32
N LYS A 209 6.90 -10.56 5.63
CA LYS A 209 6.66 -11.51 6.71
C LYS A 209 6.54 -10.82 8.08
N SER A 210 7.40 -9.83 8.35
CA SER A 210 7.35 -9.05 9.59
C SER A 210 6.08 -8.18 9.66
N TRP A 211 5.77 -7.47 8.57
CA TRP A 211 4.59 -6.62 8.50
C TRP A 211 3.30 -7.41 8.65
N ARG A 212 3.15 -8.54 7.99
CA ARG A 212 1.97 -9.39 8.14
C ARG A 212 1.76 -9.83 9.58
N LYS A 213 2.83 -10.18 10.30
CA LYS A 213 2.73 -10.55 11.70
C LYS A 213 2.22 -9.39 12.55
N GLU A 214 2.81 -8.21 12.41
CA GLU A 214 2.40 -7.00 13.14
C GLU A 214 0.99 -6.55 12.74
N TRP A 215 0.69 -6.62 11.44
CA TRP A 215 -0.63 -6.31 10.90
C TRP A 215 -1.74 -7.19 11.48
N ARG A 216 -1.54 -8.51 11.49
CA ARG A 216 -2.50 -9.46 12.08
C ARG A 216 -2.71 -9.20 13.56
N ARG A 217 -1.65 -8.82 14.28
CA ARG A 217 -1.75 -8.44 15.68
C ARG A 217 -2.59 -7.17 15.84
N ALA A 218 -2.28 -6.12 15.09
CA ALA A 218 -3.01 -4.85 15.13
C ALA A 218 -4.49 -5.04 14.75
N LEU A 219 -4.77 -5.90 13.77
CA LEU A 219 -6.13 -6.25 13.37
C LEU A 219 -6.90 -6.93 14.50
N ALA A 220 -6.30 -7.93 15.14
CA ALA A 220 -6.92 -8.64 16.26
C ALA A 220 -7.17 -7.72 17.47
N GLU A 221 -6.18 -6.89 17.80
CA GLU A 221 -6.31 -5.88 18.88
C GLU A 221 -7.44 -4.88 18.58
N TYR A 222 -7.51 -4.37 17.35
CA TYR A 222 -8.56 -3.44 16.93
C TYR A 222 -9.95 -4.08 16.99
N GLU A 223 -10.11 -5.32 16.53
CA GLU A 223 -11.38 -6.05 16.54
C GLU A 223 -11.86 -6.36 17.96
N GLU A 224 -10.94 -6.65 18.88
CA GLU A 224 -11.25 -6.86 20.28
C GLU A 224 -11.65 -5.55 20.97
N GLU A 225 -10.87 -4.47 20.80
CA GLU A 225 -11.13 -3.17 21.40
C GLU A 225 -12.45 -2.55 20.92
N ASN A 226 -12.82 -2.77 19.65
CA ASN A 226 -14.04 -2.23 19.07
C ASN A 226 -15.23 -3.20 19.13
N ALA A 227 -15.07 -4.33 19.83
CA ALA A 227 -16.10 -5.37 19.97
C ALA A 227 -16.74 -5.78 18.63
N VAL A 228 -15.92 -5.92 17.58
CA VAL A 228 -16.38 -6.26 16.22
C VAL A 228 -17.05 -7.64 16.25
N PRO A 229 -18.31 -7.76 15.80
CA PRO A 229 -19.02 -9.04 15.75
C PRO A 229 -18.27 -10.08 14.91
N ALA A 230 -18.30 -11.35 15.32
CA ALA A 230 -17.57 -12.42 14.63
C ALA A 230 -17.86 -12.53 13.12
N GLY A 231 -19.10 -12.21 12.70
CA GLY A 231 -19.47 -12.22 11.28
C GLY A 231 -19.04 -10.98 10.48
N GLU A 232 -18.52 -9.95 11.16
CA GLU A 232 -18.02 -8.72 10.54
C GLU A 232 -16.50 -8.62 10.60
N ARG A 233 -15.83 -9.56 11.28
CA ARG A 233 -14.38 -9.57 11.40
C ARG A 233 -13.71 -9.85 10.07
N VAL A 234 -12.54 -9.24 9.90
CA VAL A 234 -11.71 -9.48 8.72
C VAL A 234 -11.22 -10.92 8.69
N PRO A 235 -11.45 -11.67 7.60
CA PRO A 235 -10.90 -13.01 7.45
C PRO A 235 -9.37 -12.97 7.42
N VAL A 236 -8.72 -13.61 8.38
CA VAL A 236 -7.26 -13.73 8.42
C VAL A 236 -6.87 -15.10 7.89
N ALA A 237 -6.07 -15.13 6.81
CA ALA A 237 -5.53 -16.39 6.31
C ALA A 237 -4.66 -17.07 7.40
N PRO A 238 -4.66 -18.41 7.49
CA PRO A 238 -3.84 -19.11 8.47
C PRO A 238 -2.36 -18.76 8.28
N ALA A 239 -1.63 -18.66 9.40
CA ALA A 239 -0.19 -18.44 9.36
C ALA A 239 0.48 -19.70 8.80
N GLU A 240 1.17 -19.60 7.68
CA GLU A 240 2.07 -20.62 7.16
C GLU A 240 3.37 -20.72 7.95
#